data_47ed8cd884800c54c15f74a63d041a1a
#
_entry.id   47ed8cd884800c54c15f74a63d041a1a
#
_cell.length_a   1.000
_cell.length_b   1.000
_cell.length_c   1.000
_cell.angle_alpha   90.00
_cell.angle_beta   90.00
_cell.angle_gamma   90.00
#
_symmetry.space_group_name_H-M   'P 1'
#
loop_
_entity.id
_entity.type
_entity.pdbx_description
1 polymer ?
#
loop_
_entity_poly.entity_id
_entity_poly.type
_entity_poly.pdbx_seq_one_letter_code
_entity_poly.pdbx_strand_id
1 'polypeptide(L)'
;MATGSMAAEMSGKMTRYCTPLALALCLISGNAGAQDVGLAGIMGSKAMLMINGAEPQSVAIGQSLDGVKVVSVQGDQVVVEIGGKKRPLRVGQHAIGAAAADGSGKVVMTADNQGHFFTTGTVNGVSVRFLVDTGATMISLGASDARRIGLDFNRGQKGMTQTANGQSAVSKIQLDTVRVGDVTLHNVDALIHQTEMPMALLGMSFLNRMEMQRDGSTMTLKKRF
;
A
#
# COMPACT_ATOMS: atom_id res chain seq x y z
N MET A 1 49.30 -81.68 31.12
CA MET A 1 50.36 -81.66 30.10
C MET A 1 50.21 -80.43 29.29
N ALA A 2 51.20 -79.59 29.33
CA ALA A 2 51.78 -78.75 28.34
C ALA A 2 50.88 -77.64 27.75
N THR A 3 51.10 -76.44 28.13
CA THR A 3 52.10 -75.45 27.69
C THR A 3 51.74 -74.75 26.38
N GLY A 4 51.76 -73.42 26.47
CA GLY A 4 52.18 -72.57 25.36
C GLY A 4 51.33 -71.36 25.20
N SER A 5 51.58 -70.32 25.90
CA SER A 5 52.26 -69.05 25.59
C SER A 5 52.25 -68.66 24.13
N MET A 6 51.68 -67.52 23.78
CA MET A 6 52.48 -66.35 23.32
C MET A 6 51.57 -65.16 22.93
N ALA A 7 52.02 -64.08 23.41
CA ALA A 7 51.50 -62.73 23.12
C ALA A 7 51.90 -62.31 21.69
N ALA A 8 51.15 -61.43 21.09
CA ALA A 8 51.54 -60.33 20.18
C ALA A 8 50.38 -59.43 20.01
N GLU A 9 50.40 -58.30 20.65
CA GLU A 9 50.81 -56.99 20.09
C GLU A 9 49.83 -56.43 19.03
N MET A 10 48.97 -55.67 19.51
CA MET A 10 48.88 -54.22 19.42
C MET A 10 49.17 -53.61 18.06
N SER A 11 48.19 -53.14 17.36
CA SER A 11 48.32 -51.87 16.68
C SER A 11 46.98 -51.17 16.62
N GLY A 12 46.84 -50.18 17.45
CA GLY A 12 45.69 -49.31 17.48
C GLY A 12 45.69 -48.39 16.28
N LYS A 13 44.62 -48.41 15.51
CA LYS A 13 44.29 -47.31 14.62
C LYS A 13 43.18 -46.50 15.27
N MET A 14 43.59 -45.39 15.79
CA MET A 14 42.75 -44.33 16.31
C MET A 14 42.02 -43.65 15.15
N THR A 15 40.83 -44.10 14.85
CA THR A 15 39.97 -43.47 13.87
C THR A 15 39.33 -42.21 14.51
N ARG A 16 39.85 -41.06 14.09
CA ARG A 16 39.27 -39.73 14.45
C ARG A 16 37.95 -39.61 13.72
N TYR A 17 36.84 -39.70 14.42
CA TYR A 17 35.54 -39.29 13.91
C TYR A 17 35.48 -37.76 13.90
N CYS A 18 35.67 -37.19 12.71
CA CYS A 18 35.39 -35.79 12.42
C CYS A 18 33.88 -35.67 12.23
N THR A 19 33.18 -35.24 13.28
CA THR A 19 31.76 -34.84 13.19
C THR A 19 31.69 -33.50 12.46
N PRO A 20 30.98 -33.40 11.32
CA PRO A 20 30.71 -32.11 10.72
C PRO A 20 29.66 -31.41 11.59
N LEU A 21 30.06 -30.29 12.18
CA LEU A 21 29.17 -29.34 12.83
C LEU A 21 28.28 -28.73 11.75
N ALA A 22 27.07 -29.26 11.63
CA ALA A 22 26.04 -28.70 10.74
C ALA A 22 25.62 -27.34 11.34
N LEU A 23 26.15 -26.27 10.75
CA LEU A 23 25.73 -24.90 11.01
C LEU A 23 24.29 -24.73 10.48
N ALA A 24 23.31 -24.91 11.33
CA ALA A 24 21.91 -24.61 11.04
C ALA A 24 21.77 -23.10 10.84
N LEU A 25 21.82 -22.66 9.57
CA LEU A 25 21.48 -21.30 9.17
C LEU A 25 19.96 -21.14 9.31
N CYS A 26 19.50 -20.66 10.45
CA CYS A 26 18.14 -20.22 10.65
C CYS A 26 17.87 -19.05 9.70
N LEU A 27 17.24 -19.35 8.55
CA LEU A 27 16.58 -18.35 7.71
C LEU A 27 15.42 -17.79 8.51
N ILE A 28 15.64 -16.65 9.16
CA ILE A 28 14.57 -15.82 9.72
C ILE A 28 13.87 -15.22 8.50
N SER A 29 12.82 -15.89 8.03
CA SER A 29 11.89 -15.35 7.06
C SER A 29 11.15 -14.20 7.75
N GLY A 30 11.68 -12.99 7.61
CA GLY A 30 10.98 -11.79 8.04
C GLY A 30 9.68 -11.67 7.25
N ASN A 31 8.55 -11.81 7.93
CA ASN A 31 7.24 -11.45 7.39
C ASN A 31 7.29 -9.96 7.03
N ALA A 32 7.50 -9.63 5.75
CA ALA A 32 7.34 -8.30 5.22
C ALA A 32 5.82 -8.05 5.05
N GLY A 33 5.10 -7.91 6.16
CA GLY A 33 3.75 -7.37 6.14
C GLY A 33 3.80 -5.92 5.62
N ALA A 34 2.84 -5.52 4.79
CA ALA A 34 2.68 -4.14 4.37
C ALA A 34 2.46 -3.26 5.61
N GLN A 35 3.42 -2.40 5.92
CA GLN A 35 3.30 -1.45 7.02
C GLN A 35 2.55 -0.22 6.56
N ASP A 36 1.48 0.13 7.28
CA ASP A 36 0.80 1.42 7.14
C ASP A 36 1.53 2.46 8.00
N VAL A 37 2.08 3.49 7.37
CA VAL A 37 2.85 4.54 8.03
C VAL A 37 2.20 5.89 7.76
N GLY A 38 1.58 6.48 8.77
CA GLY A 38 0.98 7.80 8.73
C GLY A 38 1.87 8.85 9.39
N LEU A 39 1.88 10.08 8.87
CA LEU A 39 2.47 11.23 9.51
C LEU A 39 1.37 12.07 10.18
N ALA A 40 1.26 11.95 11.51
CA ALA A 40 0.27 12.70 12.30
C ALA A 40 0.68 14.17 12.48
N GLY A 41 1.97 14.46 12.49
CA GLY A 41 2.47 15.81 12.69
C GLY A 41 4.00 15.91 12.70
N ILE A 42 4.50 17.12 12.79
CA ILE A 42 5.93 17.41 12.91
C ILE A 42 6.13 18.30 14.14
N MET A 43 7.08 17.94 15.00
CA MET A 43 7.49 18.73 16.17
C MET A 43 8.99 19.03 16.07
N GLY A 44 9.31 20.21 15.54
CA GLY A 44 10.72 20.60 15.28
C GLY A 44 11.39 19.64 14.30
N SER A 45 12.41 18.90 14.74
CA SER A 45 13.14 17.91 13.94
C SER A 45 12.60 16.46 14.08
N LYS A 46 11.48 16.29 14.76
CA LYS A 46 10.87 14.98 15.02
C LYS A 46 9.58 14.80 14.22
N ALA A 47 9.41 13.63 13.64
CA ALA A 47 8.18 13.20 13.00
C ALA A 47 7.29 12.46 14.01
N MET A 48 6.01 12.78 14.05
CA MET A 48 4.98 12.02 14.76
C MET A 48 4.42 10.96 13.81
N LEU A 49 4.97 9.76 13.90
CA LEU A 49 4.57 8.64 13.02
C LEU A 49 3.51 7.77 13.68
N MET A 50 2.51 7.40 12.92
CA MET A 50 1.54 6.34 13.23
C MET A 50 1.90 5.13 12.39
N ILE A 51 2.15 3.98 13.01
CA ILE A 51 2.50 2.74 12.30
C ILE A 51 1.42 1.72 12.59
N ASN A 52 0.82 1.17 11.51
CA ASN A 52 -0.26 0.17 11.58
C ASN A 52 -1.45 0.62 12.45
N GLY A 53 -1.79 1.91 12.41
CA GLY A 53 -2.89 2.46 13.20
C GLY A 53 -2.63 2.60 14.70
N ALA A 54 -1.39 2.40 15.17
CA ALA A 54 -1.00 2.62 16.56
C ALA A 54 -1.01 4.12 16.91
N GLU A 55 -0.95 4.45 18.20
CA GLU A 55 -0.85 5.84 18.66
C GLU A 55 0.39 6.55 18.07
N PRO A 56 0.29 7.85 17.75
CA PRO A 56 1.40 8.61 17.18
C PRO A 56 2.63 8.60 18.10
N GLN A 57 3.77 8.17 17.57
CA GLN A 57 5.03 8.15 18.29
C GLN A 57 6.04 9.14 17.67
N SER A 58 6.80 9.81 18.52
CA SER A 58 7.80 10.80 18.11
C SER A 58 9.10 10.11 17.71
N VAL A 59 9.50 10.26 16.45
CA VAL A 59 10.72 9.67 15.87
C VAL A 59 11.62 10.78 15.33
N ALA A 60 12.87 10.84 15.80
CA ALA A 60 13.84 11.84 15.34
C ALA A 60 14.49 11.41 14.00
N ILE A 61 15.07 12.39 13.30
CA ILE A 61 15.86 12.12 12.10
C ILE A 61 16.97 11.11 12.42
N GLY A 62 17.12 10.09 11.60
CA GLY A 62 18.07 9.00 11.75
C GLY A 62 17.60 7.84 12.63
N GLN A 63 16.53 8.02 13.41
CA GLN A 63 15.94 6.95 14.23
C GLN A 63 14.97 6.10 13.44
N SER A 64 14.77 4.87 13.91
CA SER A 64 13.83 3.91 13.34
C SER A 64 12.81 3.49 14.38
N LEU A 65 11.55 3.32 13.94
CA LEU A 65 10.44 2.78 14.72
C LEU A 65 9.78 1.70 13.85
N ASP A 66 9.69 0.48 14.37
CA ASP A 66 9.06 -0.66 13.67
C ASP A 66 9.52 -0.84 12.20
N GLY A 67 10.82 -0.68 11.94
CA GLY A 67 11.39 -0.82 10.59
C GLY A 67 11.21 0.40 9.68
N VAL A 68 10.62 1.49 10.18
CA VAL A 68 10.48 2.78 9.49
C VAL A 68 11.53 3.74 10.00
N LYS A 69 12.46 4.18 9.14
CA LYS A 69 13.52 5.15 9.49
C LYS A 69 13.16 6.54 8.99
N VAL A 70 13.24 7.55 9.87
CA VAL A 70 13.11 8.95 9.46
C VAL A 70 14.43 9.43 8.86
N VAL A 71 14.39 9.80 7.57
CA VAL A 71 15.59 10.24 6.82
C VAL A 71 15.77 11.75 6.90
N SER A 72 14.69 12.50 6.71
CA SER A 72 14.71 13.96 6.79
C SER A 72 13.34 14.53 7.15
N VAL A 73 13.35 15.73 7.74
CA VAL A 73 12.16 16.53 8.05
C VAL A 73 12.35 17.90 7.40
N GLN A 74 11.42 18.32 6.53
CA GLN A 74 11.49 19.59 5.80
C GLN A 74 10.10 20.22 5.73
N GLY A 75 9.88 21.31 6.50
CA GLY A 75 8.59 21.99 6.53
C GLY A 75 7.46 21.07 6.97
N ASP A 76 6.51 20.82 6.08
CA ASP A 76 5.33 19.93 6.26
C ASP A 76 5.57 18.50 5.77
N GLN A 77 6.80 18.20 5.31
CA GLN A 77 7.16 16.92 4.70
C GLN A 77 8.23 16.18 5.49
N VAL A 78 8.05 14.89 5.65
CA VAL A 78 9.03 13.95 6.22
C VAL A 78 9.39 12.92 5.17
N VAL A 79 10.68 12.63 4.99
CA VAL A 79 11.10 11.49 4.18
C VAL A 79 11.39 10.32 5.12
N VAL A 80 10.67 9.24 4.95
CA VAL A 80 10.90 7.98 5.67
C VAL A 80 11.49 6.93 4.73
N GLU A 81 12.25 6.00 5.29
CA GLU A 81 12.76 4.82 4.59
C GLU A 81 12.07 3.57 5.15
N ILE A 82 11.43 2.81 4.27
CA ILE A 82 10.70 1.58 4.60
C ILE A 82 11.19 0.50 3.63
N GLY A 83 11.74 -0.59 4.17
CA GLY A 83 12.29 -1.67 3.34
C GLY A 83 13.37 -1.21 2.34
N GLY A 84 14.22 -0.24 2.76
CA GLY A 84 15.28 0.33 1.92
C GLY A 84 14.82 1.35 0.87
N LYS A 85 13.53 1.68 0.82
CA LYS A 85 12.97 2.66 -0.13
C LYS A 85 12.57 3.94 0.60
N LYS A 86 13.06 5.08 0.11
CA LYS A 86 12.72 6.41 0.62
C LYS A 86 11.35 6.85 0.11
N ARG A 87 10.52 7.38 1.02
CA ARG A 87 9.17 7.86 0.71
C ARG A 87 8.91 9.20 1.39
N PRO A 88 8.43 10.21 0.66
CA PRO A 88 7.98 11.46 1.25
C PRO A 88 6.58 11.27 1.86
N LEU A 89 6.39 11.79 3.07
CA LEU A 89 5.12 11.85 3.79
C LEU A 89 4.80 13.30 4.12
N ARG A 90 3.56 13.72 3.98
CA ARG A 90 3.06 15.01 4.46
C ARG A 90 2.13 14.81 5.65
N VAL A 91 2.03 15.82 6.49
CA VAL A 91 1.11 15.80 7.65
C VAL A 91 -0.33 15.51 7.17
N GLY A 92 -0.96 14.52 7.79
CA GLY A 92 -2.28 14.03 7.39
C GLY A 92 -2.28 13.07 6.20
N GLN A 93 -1.12 12.74 5.62
CA GLN A 93 -0.99 11.67 4.65
C GLN A 93 -0.58 10.38 5.35
N HIS A 94 -1.37 9.34 5.13
CA HIS A 94 -0.93 7.97 5.37
C HIS A 94 -0.14 7.51 4.15
N ALA A 95 1.13 7.20 4.31
CA ALA A 95 1.81 6.33 3.38
C ALA A 95 1.35 4.93 3.74
N ILE A 96 0.29 4.49 3.15
CA ILE A 96 0.09 3.06 3.01
C ILE A 96 1.37 2.55 2.36
N GLY A 97 2.13 1.77 3.11
CA GLY A 97 3.24 1.05 2.52
C GLY A 97 2.65 0.30 1.35
N ALA A 98 2.84 0.82 0.13
CA ALA A 98 2.61 -0.02 -1.00
C ALA A 98 3.49 -1.23 -0.71
N ALA A 99 2.88 -2.36 -0.36
CA ALA A 99 3.51 -3.63 -0.53
C ALA A 99 4.27 -3.51 -1.84
N ALA A 100 5.55 -3.83 -1.84
CA ALA A 100 6.31 -3.88 -3.08
C ALA A 100 5.37 -4.57 -4.06
N ALA A 101 5.12 -3.90 -5.22
CA ALA A 101 4.23 -4.43 -6.23
C ALA A 101 4.63 -5.89 -6.45
N ASP A 102 3.92 -6.81 -5.78
CA ASP A 102 4.16 -8.25 -5.88
C ASP A 102 3.52 -8.81 -7.14
N GLY A 103 2.95 -7.90 -7.96
CA GLY A 103 2.22 -8.29 -9.17
C GLY A 103 0.94 -9.06 -8.87
N SER A 104 0.50 -9.12 -7.60
CA SER A 104 -0.66 -9.91 -7.19
C SER A 104 -1.99 -9.35 -7.69
N GLY A 105 -1.99 -8.15 -8.27
CA GLY A 105 -3.23 -7.47 -8.69
C GLY A 105 -4.16 -7.16 -7.51
N LYS A 106 -3.58 -6.87 -6.34
CA LYS A 106 -4.28 -6.71 -5.06
C LYS A 106 -4.01 -5.32 -4.46
N VAL A 107 -5.05 -4.73 -3.89
CA VAL A 107 -4.98 -3.47 -3.12
C VAL A 107 -5.53 -3.71 -1.73
N VAL A 108 -4.79 -3.33 -0.71
CA VAL A 108 -5.23 -3.40 0.69
C VAL A 108 -5.33 -1.99 1.25
N MET A 109 -6.44 -1.67 1.89
CA MET A 109 -6.73 -0.36 2.47
C MET A 109 -7.24 -0.51 3.89
N THR A 110 -6.94 0.47 4.74
CA THR A 110 -7.48 0.55 6.10
C THR A 110 -8.50 1.69 6.17
N ALA A 111 -9.60 1.45 6.86
CA ALA A 111 -10.62 2.47 7.09
C ALA A 111 -10.08 3.57 8.01
N ASP A 112 -10.55 4.80 7.81
CA ASP A 112 -10.37 5.89 8.76
C ASP A 112 -11.26 5.69 10.01
N ASN A 113 -11.20 6.65 10.94
CA ASN A 113 -12.00 6.62 12.19
C ASN A 113 -13.52 6.70 11.95
N GLN A 114 -13.95 7.05 10.73
CA GLN A 114 -15.36 7.12 10.32
C GLN A 114 -15.78 5.91 9.49
N GLY A 115 -14.86 4.96 9.25
CA GLY A 115 -15.12 3.77 8.48
C GLY A 115 -14.99 3.95 6.97
N HIS A 116 -14.43 5.07 6.50
CA HIS A 116 -14.20 5.35 5.08
C HIS A 116 -12.87 4.79 4.62
N PHE A 117 -12.84 4.31 3.37
CA PHE A 117 -11.62 3.81 2.73
C PHE A 117 -11.12 4.83 1.71
N PHE A 118 -9.92 5.34 1.95
CA PHE A 118 -9.24 6.25 1.03
C PHE A 118 -8.05 5.56 0.37
N THR A 119 -7.79 5.93 -0.86
CA THR A 119 -6.61 5.47 -1.59
C THR A 119 -6.10 6.54 -2.53
N THR A 120 -4.82 6.48 -2.86
CA THR A 120 -4.24 7.30 -3.92
C THR A 120 -3.94 6.41 -5.11
N GLY A 121 -4.40 6.84 -6.27
CA GLY A 121 -4.14 6.17 -7.54
C GLY A 121 -3.73 7.17 -8.60
N THR A 122 -3.76 6.73 -9.86
CA THR A 122 -3.56 7.62 -11.01
C THR A 122 -4.67 7.43 -12.02
N VAL A 123 -5.05 8.54 -12.67
CA VAL A 123 -5.91 8.56 -13.85
C VAL A 123 -5.08 9.12 -15.00
N ASN A 124 -4.92 8.37 -16.06
CA ASN A 124 -4.07 8.71 -17.20
C ASN A 124 -2.66 9.18 -16.77
N GLY A 125 -2.10 8.53 -15.73
CA GLY A 125 -0.78 8.84 -15.17
C GLY A 125 -0.76 9.98 -14.13
N VAL A 126 -1.83 10.76 -13.97
CA VAL A 126 -1.91 11.87 -13.01
C VAL A 126 -2.48 11.39 -11.69
N SER A 127 -1.81 11.73 -10.58
CA SER A 127 -2.21 11.30 -9.22
C SER A 127 -3.56 11.86 -8.81
N VAL A 128 -4.43 11.01 -8.27
CA VAL A 128 -5.77 11.33 -7.77
C VAL A 128 -6.00 10.63 -6.44
N ARG A 129 -6.57 11.35 -5.47
CA ARG A 129 -7.03 10.77 -4.20
C ARG A 129 -8.48 10.35 -4.34
N PHE A 130 -8.77 9.11 -4.01
CA PHE A 130 -10.09 8.50 -4.10
C PHE A 130 -10.66 8.15 -2.73
N LEU A 131 -11.96 8.33 -2.59
CA LEU A 131 -12.81 7.65 -1.62
C LEU A 131 -13.43 6.43 -2.30
N VAL A 132 -13.32 5.25 -1.72
CA VAL A 132 -14.02 4.05 -2.20
C VAL A 132 -15.49 4.20 -1.91
N ASP A 133 -16.31 4.24 -2.96
CA ASP A 133 -17.75 4.50 -2.85
C ASP A 133 -18.55 3.49 -3.68
N THR A 134 -19.15 2.51 -3.00
CA THR A 134 -20.01 1.50 -3.63
C THR A 134 -21.39 2.06 -4.03
N GLY A 135 -21.76 3.25 -3.53
CA GLY A 135 -22.97 3.97 -3.94
C GLY A 135 -22.81 4.75 -5.24
N ALA A 136 -21.57 5.03 -5.66
CA ALA A 136 -21.30 5.69 -6.93
C ALA A 136 -21.28 4.66 -8.08
N THR A 137 -22.15 4.84 -9.07
CA THR A 137 -22.22 3.92 -10.25
C THR A 137 -20.94 3.91 -11.07
N MET A 138 -20.25 5.05 -11.17
CA MET A 138 -19.03 5.25 -11.95
C MET A 138 -18.00 6.00 -11.12
N ILE A 139 -16.73 5.95 -11.55
CA ILE A 139 -15.74 6.91 -11.02
C ILE A 139 -16.30 8.31 -11.20
N SER A 140 -16.21 9.13 -10.13
CA SER A 140 -16.68 10.52 -10.15
C SER A 140 -15.53 11.47 -9.87
N LEU A 141 -15.34 12.46 -10.72
CA LEU A 141 -14.29 13.48 -10.64
C LEU A 141 -14.92 14.86 -10.66
N GLY A 142 -14.39 15.79 -9.87
CA GLY A 142 -14.72 17.20 -9.97
C GLY A 142 -14.09 17.88 -11.19
N ALA A 143 -14.59 19.04 -11.55
CA ALA A 143 -14.09 19.79 -12.71
C ALA A 143 -12.60 20.15 -12.58
N SER A 144 -12.10 20.46 -11.38
CA SER A 144 -10.68 20.77 -11.13
C SER A 144 -9.79 19.56 -11.39
N ASP A 145 -10.16 18.36 -10.89
CA ASP A 145 -9.43 17.14 -11.13
C ASP A 145 -9.40 16.80 -12.62
N ALA A 146 -10.55 16.90 -13.30
CA ALA A 146 -10.64 16.64 -14.73
C ALA A 146 -9.71 17.57 -15.55
N ARG A 147 -9.68 18.87 -15.23
CA ARG A 147 -8.76 19.82 -15.87
C ARG A 147 -7.29 19.50 -15.59
N ARG A 148 -6.96 19.15 -14.34
CA ARG A 148 -5.59 18.79 -13.92
C ARG A 148 -5.09 17.52 -14.61
N ILE A 149 -5.97 16.59 -14.89
CA ILE A 149 -5.68 15.34 -15.62
C ILE A 149 -5.60 15.60 -17.14
N GLY A 150 -6.15 16.71 -17.64
CA GLY A 150 -6.21 17.02 -19.05
C GLY A 150 -7.37 16.33 -19.80
N LEU A 151 -8.47 16.03 -19.07
CA LEU A 151 -9.64 15.36 -19.66
C LEU A 151 -10.51 16.35 -20.42
N ASP A 152 -10.79 16.09 -21.70
CA ASP A 152 -11.76 16.86 -22.50
C ASP A 152 -13.19 16.36 -22.23
N PHE A 153 -13.74 16.78 -21.10
CA PHE A 153 -15.09 16.40 -20.71
C PHE A 153 -16.19 17.22 -21.41
N ASN A 154 -15.83 18.24 -22.21
CA ASN A 154 -16.79 18.96 -23.03
C ASN A 154 -17.37 18.08 -24.14
N ARG A 155 -16.57 17.15 -24.65
CA ARG A 155 -16.97 16.15 -25.65
C ARG A 155 -17.70 14.95 -25.05
N GLY A 156 -17.75 14.83 -23.70
CA GLY A 156 -18.44 13.74 -23.02
C GLY A 156 -19.96 13.80 -23.20
N GLN A 157 -20.61 12.66 -23.06
CA GLN A 157 -22.04 12.55 -23.07
C GLN A 157 -22.63 13.33 -21.87
N LYS A 158 -23.38 14.38 -22.14
CA LYS A 158 -24.02 15.19 -21.09
C LYS A 158 -25.18 14.43 -20.46
N GLY A 159 -25.33 14.59 -19.13
CA GLY A 159 -26.39 13.96 -18.36
C GLY A 159 -26.56 14.62 -17.01
N MET A 160 -27.50 14.08 -16.24
CA MET A 160 -27.75 14.44 -14.85
C MET A 160 -27.55 13.20 -13.99
N THR A 161 -26.98 13.40 -12.81
CA THR A 161 -26.87 12.35 -11.80
C THR A 161 -27.49 12.80 -10.49
N GLN A 162 -28.05 11.87 -9.73
CA GLN A 162 -28.54 12.13 -8.39
C GLN A 162 -27.38 11.98 -7.40
N THR A 163 -27.19 12.99 -6.57
CA THR A 163 -26.20 13.00 -5.49
C THR A 163 -26.89 13.24 -4.15
N ALA A 164 -26.17 13.09 -3.05
CA ALA A 164 -26.67 13.44 -1.72
C ALA A 164 -27.10 14.94 -1.62
N ASN A 165 -26.50 15.81 -2.43
CA ASN A 165 -26.79 17.24 -2.48
C ASN A 165 -27.83 17.61 -3.56
N GLY A 166 -28.53 16.63 -4.15
CA GLY A 166 -29.49 16.84 -5.22
C GLY A 166 -28.95 16.44 -6.60
N GLN A 167 -29.59 16.96 -7.65
CA GLN A 167 -29.19 16.68 -9.03
C GLN A 167 -27.95 17.48 -9.42
N SER A 168 -27.01 16.83 -10.09
CA SER A 168 -25.78 17.44 -10.60
C SER A 168 -25.62 17.16 -12.09
N ALA A 169 -25.27 18.22 -12.85
CA ALA A 169 -24.93 18.08 -14.26
C ALA A 169 -23.56 17.42 -14.40
N VAL A 170 -23.49 16.42 -15.26
CA VAL A 170 -22.28 15.62 -15.47
C VAL A 170 -21.99 15.42 -16.96
N SER A 171 -20.73 15.11 -17.24
CA SER A 171 -20.32 14.59 -18.53
C SER A 171 -19.76 13.17 -18.35
N LYS A 172 -20.38 12.20 -18.99
CA LYS A 172 -19.84 10.83 -19.02
C LYS A 172 -18.71 10.77 -20.04
N ILE A 173 -17.57 10.28 -19.59
CA ILE A 173 -16.38 10.03 -20.45
C ILE A 173 -15.80 8.65 -20.12
N GLN A 174 -14.87 8.21 -20.95
CA GLN A 174 -14.07 7.02 -20.69
C GLN A 174 -12.64 7.42 -20.35
N LEU A 175 -12.11 6.90 -19.27
CA LEU A 175 -10.72 7.08 -18.84
C LEU A 175 -9.87 5.98 -19.49
N ASP A 176 -8.74 6.34 -20.11
CA ASP A 176 -7.88 5.36 -20.77
C ASP A 176 -7.27 4.38 -19.74
N THR A 177 -6.74 4.93 -18.64
CA THR A 177 -6.13 4.13 -17.57
C THR A 177 -6.51 4.66 -16.20
N VAL A 178 -6.84 3.74 -15.30
CA VAL A 178 -7.00 4.00 -13.86
C VAL A 178 -6.15 2.99 -13.11
N ARG A 179 -5.18 3.47 -12.33
CA ARG A 179 -4.34 2.62 -11.50
C ARG A 179 -4.56 2.93 -10.03
N VAL A 180 -4.77 1.87 -9.25
CA VAL A 180 -4.84 1.92 -7.78
C VAL A 180 -3.94 0.81 -7.24
N GLY A 181 -2.91 1.17 -6.51
CA GLY A 181 -1.87 0.22 -6.09
C GLY A 181 -1.28 -0.53 -7.29
N ASP A 182 -1.37 -1.86 -7.27
CA ASP A 182 -0.88 -2.74 -8.33
C ASP A 182 -1.92 -3.02 -9.43
N VAL A 183 -3.16 -2.59 -9.21
CA VAL A 183 -4.23 -2.81 -10.18
C VAL A 183 -4.28 -1.68 -11.19
N THR A 184 -4.15 -2.01 -12.45
CA THR A 184 -4.41 -1.10 -13.57
C THR A 184 -5.59 -1.61 -14.38
N LEU A 185 -6.57 -0.73 -14.59
CA LEU A 185 -7.72 -0.98 -15.46
C LEU A 185 -7.70 0.02 -16.62
N HIS A 186 -8.15 -0.46 -17.75
CA HIS A 186 -8.29 0.33 -18.97
C HIS A 186 -9.76 0.55 -19.31
N ASN A 187 -10.03 1.63 -20.03
CA ASN A 187 -11.35 1.97 -20.57
C ASN A 187 -12.41 1.98 -19.44
N VAL A 188 -12.16 2.80 -18.41
CA VAL A 188 -13.05 2.90 -17.24
C VAL A 188 -14.00 4.08 -17.41
N ASP A 189 -15.30 3.83 -17.37
CA ASP A 189 -16.32 4.88 -17.43
C ASP A 189 -16.27 5.78 -16.20
N ALA A 190 -16.39 7.09 -16.42
CA ALA A 190 -16.37 8.09 -15.37
C ALA A 190 -17.40 9.20 -15.64
N LEU A 191 -17.85 9.82 -14.55
CA LEU A 191 -18.67 11.04 -14.55
C LEU A 191 -17.79 12.21 -14.12
N ILE A 192 -17.75 13.25 -14.93
CA ILE A 192 -17.13 14.52 -14.59
C ILE A 192 -18.22 15.49 -14.17
N HIS A 193 -18.23 15.86 -12.90
CA HIS A 193 -19.14 16.87 -12.37
C HIS A 193 -18.70 18.27 -12.81
N GLN A 194 -19.66 19.10 -13.18
CA GLN A 194 -19.38 20.51 -13.53
C GLN A 194 -19.00 21.34 -12.30
N THR A 195 -19.41 20.87 -11.11
CA THR A 195 -19.06 21.46 -9.82
C THR A 195 -17.79 20.84 -9.24
N GLU A 196 -17.16 21.54 -8.33
CA GLU A 196 -16.03 21.02 -7.59
C GLU A 196 -16.48 19.91 -6.63
N MET A 197 -15.65 18.90 -6.50
CA MET A 197 -15.81 17.83 -5.53
C MET A 197 -14.63 17.86 -4.54
N PRO A 198 -14.86 17.60 -3.24
CA PRO A 198 -13.80 17.60 -2.24
C PRO A 198 -12.76 16.51 -2.50
N MET A 199 -13.19 15.43 -3.17
CA MET A 199 -12.35 14.32 -3.60
C MET A 199 -13.03 13.51 -4.68
N ALA A 200 -12.25 12.72 -5.41
CA ALA A 200 -12.78 11.79 -6.40
C ALA A 200 -13.41 10.56 -5.72
N LEU A 201 -14.43 9.98 -6.34
CA LEU A 201 -15.04 8.73 -5.89
C LEU A 201 -14.56 7.57 -6.78
N LEU A 202 -14.09 6.50 -6.14
CA LEU A 202 -13.79 5.24 -6.80
C LEU A 202 -15.07 4.40 -6.83
N GLY A 203 -15.84 4.54 -7.91
CA GLY A 203 -17.16 3.94 -8.04
C GLY A 203 -17.17 2.57 -8.70
N MET A 204 -18.38 2.05 -8.94
CA MET A 204 -18.62 0.69 -9.41
C MET A 204 -18.07 0.39 -10.81
N SER A 205 -17.85 1.40 -11.68
CA SER A 205 -17.15 1.19 -12.97
C SER A 205 -15.74 0.61 -12.80
N PHE A 206 -15.09 0.88 -11.66
CA PHE A 206 -13.83 0.26 -11.25
C PHE A 206 -14.08 -0.95 -10.35
N LEU A 207 -14.88 -0.79 -9.30
CA LEU A 207 -15.05 -1.79 -8.23
C LEU A 207 -15.69 -3.10 -8.71
N ASN A 208 -16.58 -3.08 -9.72
CA ASN A 208 -17.16 -4.29 -10.29
C ASN A 208 -16.14 -5.23 -10.96
N ARG A 209 -14.96 -4.70 -11.32
CA ARG A 209 -13.87 -5.51 -11.87
C ARG A 209 -12.97 -6.09 -10.78
N MET A 210 -13.34 -5.86 -9.49
CA MET A 210 -12.63 -6.33 -8.30
C MET A 210 -13.46 -7.34 -7.54
N GLU A 211 -12.79 -8.28 -6.92
CA GLU A 211 -13.29 -9.01 -5.77
C GLU A 211 -13.00 -8.15 -4.54
N MET A 212 -14.05 -7.79 -3.79
CA MET A 212 -13.94 -6.97 -2.60
C MET A 212 -14.15 -7.83 -1.36
N GLN A 213 -13.19 -7.81 -0.45
CA GLN A 213 -13.29 -8.47 0.84
C GLN A 213 -13.04 -7.42 1.93
N ARG A 214 -13.97 -7.33 2.90
CA ARG A 214 -13.81 -6.49 4.07
C ARG A 214 -13.69 -7.36 5.32
N ASP A 215 -12.67 -7.11 6.10
CA ASP A 215 -12.44 -7.72 7.41
C ASP A 215 -12.17 -6.61 8.43
N GLY A 216 -13.15 -6.35 9.28
CA GLY A 216 -13.11 -5.23 10.23
C GLY A 216 -12.87 -3.87 9.56
N SER A 217 -11.74 -3.26 9.90
CA SER A 217 -11.27 -2.00 9.32
C SER A 217 -10.43 -2.17 8.05
N THR A 218 -10.20 -3.38 7.58
CA THR A 218 -9.39 -3.65 6.38
C THR A 218 -10.27 -4.00 5.18
N MET A 219 -10.00 -3.39 4.04
CA MET A 219 -10.59 -3.75 2.76
C MET A 219 -9.51 -4.21 1.79
N THR A 220 -9.73 -5.35 1.19
CA THR A 220 -8.90 -5.91 0.12
C THR A 220 -9.67 -5.89 -1.19
N LEU A 221 -9.06 -5.27 -2.21
CA LEU A 221 -9.53 -5.34 -3.59
C LEU A 221 -8.57 -6.23 -4.38
N LYS A 222 -9.07 -7.25 -5.03
CA LYS A 222 -8.30 -8.14 -5.91
C LYS A 222 -8.89 -8.10 -7.31
N LYS A 223 -8.04 -7.95 -8.33
CA LYS A 223 -8.49 -7.96 -9.72
C LYS A 223 -9.08 -9.33 -10.06
N ARG A 224 -10.29 -9.35 -10.70
CA ARG A 224 -10.98 -10.60 -11.03
C ARG A 224 -10.41 -11.29 -12.28
N PHE A 225 -9.96 -10.52 -13.27
CA PHE A 225 -9.41 -10.99 -14.56
C PHE A 225 -8.53 -9.95 -15.23
#